data_af40afcdfe8a0562f1c2e56ed4772fad
#
_entry.id   af40afcdfe8a0562f1c2e56ed4772fad
#
_cell.length_a   1.000
_cell.length_b   1.000
_cell.length_c   1.000
_cell.angle_alpha   90.00
_cell.angle_beta   90.00
_cell.angle_gamma   90.00
#
_symmetry.space_group_name_H-M   'P 1'
#
loop_
_entity.id
_entity.type
_entity.pdbx_description
1 polymer ?
#
loop_
_entity_poly.entity_id
_entity_poly.type
_entity_poly.pdbx_seq_one_letter_code
_entity_poly.pdbx_strand_id
1 'polypeptide(L)'
;MKKLLTIVSLLAFIFLMLYGALHLFGRQIYNTKSCELYNIDNIELRTGVDIPKVKSTDCECKDNTKVSKFIIDTNQLDLDRYISRNDFELKDSIYVKENDNDNSTYRVTFNKKTAELIVNLTYKND
;
A
#
# COMPACT_ATOMS: atom_id res chain seq x y z
N MET A 1 -15.40 33.53 -29.68
CA MET A 1 -15.40 32.09 -29.89
C MET A 1 -13.99 31.49 -29.99
N LYS A 2 -13.08 32.02 -30.83
CA LYS A 2 -11.72 31.47 -30.95
C LYS A 2 -10.93 31.44 -29.62
N LYS A 3 -11.01 32.52 -28.84
CA LYS A 3 -10.33 32.58 -27.51
C LYS A 3 -10.89 31.55 -26.51
N LEU A 4 -12.20 31.34 -26.52
CA LEU A 4 -12.84 30.36 -25.64
C LEU A 4 -12.40 28.94 -26.01
N LEU A 5 -12.36 28.63 -27.29
CA LEU A 5 -11.93 27.33 -27.80
C LEU A 5 -10.46 27.04 -27.41
N THR A 6 -9.59 28.07 -27.51
CA THR A 6 -8.19 27.95 -27.09
C THR A 6 -8.05 27.68 -25.60
N ILE A 7 -8.83 28.38 -24.77
CA ILE A 7 -8.81 28.16 -23.30
C ILE A 7 -9.28 26.74 -22.96
N VAL A 8 -10.38 26.29 -23.55
CA VAL A 8 -10.92 24.94 -23.32
C VAL A 8 -9.91 23.88 -23.75
N SER A 9 -9.27 24.05 -24.92
CA SER A 9 -8.24 23.14 -25.41
C SER A 9 -7.03 23.07 -24.46
N LEU A 10 -6.58 24.22 -23.96
CA LEU A 10 -5.46 24.28 -23.02
C LEU A 10 -5.78 23.59 -21.69
N LEU A 11 -6.99 23.83 -21.16
CA LEU A 11 -7.42 23.17 -19.92
C LEU A 11 -7.53 21.66 -20.10
N ALA A 12 -8.06 21.19 -21.22
CA ALA A 12 -8.15 19.77 -21.54
C ALA A 12 -6.76 19.13 -21.63
N PHE A 13 -5.81 19.81 -22.27
CA PHE A 13 -4.42 19.36 -22.38
C PHE A 13 -3.75 19.24 -21.00
N ILE A 14 -3.89 20.28 -20.15
CA ILE A 14 -3.35 20.26 -18.78
C ILE A 14 -3.95 19.10 -17.99
N PHE A 15 -5.27 18.89 -18.10
CA PHE A 15 -5.95 17.80 -17.41
C PHE A 15 -5.45 16.41 -17.85
N LEU A 16 -5.26 16.22 -19.17
CA LEU A 16 -4.70 14.98 -19.71
C LEU A 16 -3.26 14.74 -19.24
N MET A 17 -2.44 15.78 -19.18
CA MET A 17 -1.06 15.69 -18.70
C MET A 17 -1.01 15.31 -17.21
N LEU A 18 -1.87 15.92 -16.39
CA LEU A 18 -1.97 15.58 -14.95
C LEU A 18 -2.45 14.14 -14.75
N TYR A 19 -3.45 13.72 -15.50
CA TYR A 19 -3.96 12.35 -15.44
C TYR A 19 -2.87 11.32 -15.81
N GLY A 20 -2.16 11.57 -16.90
CA GLY A 20 -1.06 10.71 -17.33
C GLY A 20 0.08 10.65 -16.33
N ALA A 21 0.45 11.79 -15.74
CA ALA A 21 1.49 11.87 -14.71
C ALA A 21 1.09 11.08 -13.45
N LEU A 22 -0.15 11.22 -12.97
CA LEU A 22 -0.66 10.49 -11.81
C LEU A 22 -0.69 8.98 -12.06
N HIS A 23 -1.10 8.57 -13.26
CA HIS A 23 -1.13 7.16 -13.64
C HIS A 23 0.26 6.52 -13.67
N LEU A 24 1.24 7.20 -14.26
CA LEU A 24 2.63 6.76 -14.29
C LEU A 24 3.24 6.71 -12.89
N PHE A 25 2.97 7.70 -12.06
CA PHE A 25 3.44 7.76 -10.69
C PHE A 25 2.88 6.61 -9.84
N GLY A 26 1.58 6.36 -9.94
CA GLY A 26 0.93 5.22 -9.27
C GLY A 26 1.52 3.87 -9.69
N ARG A 27 1.81 3.69 -10.97
CA ARG A 27 2.46 2.48 -11.49
C ARG A 27 3.89 2.33 -10.96
N GLN A 28 4.62 3.43 -10.83
CA GLN A 28 5.97 3.43 -10.27
C GLN A 28 5.95 3.01 -8.79
N ILE A 29 5.03 3.54 -7.99
CA ILE A 29 4.84 3.15 -6.60
C ILE A 29 4.50 1.66 -6.50
N TYR A 30 3.56 1.19 -7.31
CA TYR A 30 3.13 -0.21 -7.32
C TYR A 30 4.29 -1.18 -7.61
N ASN A 31 5.21 -0.80 -8.49
CA ASN A 31 6.31 -1.65 -8.92
C ASN A 31 7.60 -1.49 -8.09
N THR A 32 7.66 -0.53 -7.18
CA THR A 32 8.85 -0.35 -6.35
C THR A 32 9.06 -1.53 -5.40
N LYS A 33 10.32 -1.91 -5.24
CA LYS A 33 10.76 -2.93 -4.26
C LYS A 33 11.51 -2.30 -3.09
N SER A 34 11.60 -0.96 -3.06
CA SER A 34 12.35 -0.22 -2.06
C SER A 34 11.72 -0.30 -0.68
N CYS A 35 12.55 -0.42 0.35
CA CYS A 35 12.15 -0.22 1.74
C CYS A 35 12.10 1.27 2.13
N GLU A 36 12.79 2.15 1.41
CA GLU A 36 12.94 3.55 1.78
C GLU A 36 11.93 4.44 1.07
N LEU A 37 11.67 4.17 -0.21
CA LEU A 37 10.82 5.01 -1.04
C LEU A 37 9.43 4.40 -1.19
N TYR A 38 8.43 5.13 -0.73
CA TYR A 38 7.01 4.76 -0.89
C TYR A 38 6.66 3.36 -0.38
N ASN A 39 7.33 2.89 0.67
CA ASN A 39 7.11 1.54 1.19
C ASN A 39 5.67 1.30 1.64
N ILE A 40 5.10 2.23 2.42
CA ILE A 40 3.72 2.13 2.89
C ILE A 40 2.75 2.16 1.72
N ASP A 41 2.90 3.12 0.80
CA ASP A 41 2.03 3.24 -0.37
C ASP A 41 2.08 1.99 -1.26
N ASN A 42 3.27 1.42 -1.45
CA ASN A 42 3.45 0.17 -2.18
C ASN A 42 2.71 -1.00 -1.52
N ILE A 43 2.82 -1.13 -0.21
CA ILE A 43 2.13 -2.17 0.55
C ILE A 43 0.61 -2.01 0.43
N GLU A 44 0.10 -0.81 0.62
CA GLU A 44 -1.33 -0.52 0.52
C GLU A 44 -1.88 -0.84 -0.87
N LEU A 45 -1.17 -0.46 -1.92
CA LEU A 45 -1.55 -0.75 -3.30
C LEU A 45 -1.52 -2.25 -3.63
N ARG A 46 -0.52 -2.97 -3.11
CA ARG A 46 -0.36 -4.40 -3.40
C ARG A 46 -1.25 -5.31 -2.59
N THR A 47 -1.48 -4.98 -1.34
CA THR A 47 -2.21 -5.84 -0.40
C THR A 47 -3.64 -5.39 -0.16
N GLY A 48 -3.97 -4.14 -0.44
CA GLY A 48 -5.24 -3.53 -0.07
C GLY A 48 -5.41 -3.34 1.44
N VAL A 49 -4.34 -3.54 2.21
CA VAL A 49 -4.35 -3.28 3.66
C VAL A 49 -3.90 -1.86 3.92
N ASP A 50 -4.71 -1.12 4.61
CA ASP A 50 -4.44 0.25 5.03
C ASP A 50 -3.43 0.24 6.20
N ILE A 51 -2.38 1.05 6.11
CA ILE A 51 -1.37 1.18 7.17
C ILE A 51 -1.66 2.46 7.94
N PRO A 52 -2.19 2.36 9.17
CA PRO A 52 -2.49 3.54 9.97
C PRO A 52 -1.22 4.18 10.53
N LYS A 53 -1.37 5.20 11.35
CA LYS A 53 -0.23 5.86 12.00
C LYS A 53 0.62 4.84 12.76
N VAL A 54 1.93 4.86 12.54
CA VAL A 54 2.88 3.92 13.14
C VAL A 54 3.79 4.61 14.16
N LYS A 55 4.17 3.88 15.20
CA LYS A 55 5.17 4.30 16.20
C LYS A 55 6.58 3.95 15.75
N SER A 56 6.75 2.83 15.07
CA SER A 56 8.04 2.39 14.54
C SER A 56 7.86 1.59 13.26
N THR A 57 8.88 1.63 12.43
CA THR A 57 8.94 0.92 11.15
C THR A 57 10.29 0.24 11.02
N ASP A 58 10.26 -1.02 10.60
CA ASP A 58 11.45 -1.76 10.19
C ASP A 58 11.17 -2.46 8.87
N CYS A 59 12.12 -2.43 7.94
CA CYS A 59 11.92 -3.03 6.62
C CYS A 59 13.21 -3.67 6.13
N GLU A 60 13.11 -4.90 5.67
CA GLU A 60 14.21 -5.65 5.08
C GLU A 60 13.84 -6.08 3.66
N CYS A 61 14.71 -5.75 2.71
CA CYS A 61 14.58 -6.13 1.31
C CYS A 61 15.70 -7.09 0.94
N LYS A 62 15.35 -8.26 0.43
CA LYS A 62 16.31 -9.25 -0.04
C LYS A 62 15.76 -9.97 -1.26
N ASP A 63 16.50 -9.91 -2.37
CA ASP A 63 16.09 -10.49 -3.65
C ASP A 63 14.70 -9.98 -4.06
N ASN A 64 13.74 -10.86 -4.24
CA ASN A 64 12.37 -10.50 -4.60
C ASN A 64 11.40 -10.48 -3.41
N THR A 65 11.94 -10.45 -2.19
CA THR A 65 11.13 -10.46 -0.96
C THR A 65 11.37 -9.20 -0.15
N LYS A 66 10.28 -8.64 0.34
CA LYS A 66 10.29 -7.49 1.25
C LYS A 66 9.49 -7.83 2.50
N VAL A 67 10.10 -7.66 3.67
CA VAL A 67 9.46 -7.84 4.96
C VAL A 67 9.43 -6.51 5.69
N SER A 68 8.24 -6.02 5.97
CA SER A 68 8.04 -4.76 6.69
C SER A 68 7.33 -5.03 8.01
N LYS A 69 7.85 -4.46 9.08
CA LYS A 69 7.26 -4.52 10.42
C LYS A 69 6.88 -3.14 10.89
N PHE A 70 5.67 -3.02 11.37
CA PHE A 70 5.14 -1.77 11.90
C PHE A 70 4.60 -1.99 13.30
N ILE A 71 4.89 -1.07 14.21
CA ILE A 71 4.16 -0.98 15.47
C ILE A 71 3.13 0.14 15.29
N ILE A 72 1.86 -0.23 15.32
CA ILE A 72 0.76 0.68 15.08
C ILE A 72 0.50 1.55 16.32
N ASP A 73 0.25 2.84 16.10
CA ASP A 73 -0.24 3.72 17.14
C ASP A 73 -1.74 3.49 17.33
N THR A 74 -2.09 2.85 18.45
CA THR A 74 -3.47 2.45 18.72
C THR A 74 -4.28 3.48 19.51
N ASN A 75 -3.70 4.63 19.84
CA ASN A 75 -4.33 5.61 20.73
C ASN A 75 -5.66 6.17 20.20
N GLN A 76 -5.80 6.28 18.88
CA GLN A 76 -7.00 6.83 18.24
C GLN A 76 -7.60 5.86 17.21
N LEU A 77 -7.23 4.60 17.28
CA LEU A 77 -7.63 3.58 16.32
C LEU A 77 -8.61 2.59 16.96
N ASP A 78 -9.78 2.44 16.36
CA ASP A 78 -10.70 1.34 16.66
C ASP A 78 -10.17 0.07 16.00
N LEU A 79 -9.58 -0.82 16.79
CA LEU A 79 -8.92 -2.03 16.31
C LEU A 79 -9.88 -3.02 15.65
N ASP A 80 -11.07 -3.18 16.18
CA ASP A 80 -12.06 -4.11 15.62
C ASP A 80 -12.54 -3.63 14.24
N ARG A 81 -12.76 -2.33 14.12
CA ARG A 81 -13.10 -1.70 12.84
C ARG A 81 -11.95 -1.79 11.84
N TYR A 82 -10.72 -1.57 12.29
CA TYR A 82 -9.53 -1.71 11.46
C TYR A 82 -9.39 -3.12 10.89
N ILE A 83 -9.54 -4.13 11.73
CA ILE A 83 -9.46 -5.54 11.35
C ILE A 83 -10.56 -5.89 10.34
N SER A 84 -11.78 -5.50 10.61
CA SER A 84 -12.94 -5.77 9.73
C SER A 84 -12.80 -5.06 8.38
N ARG A 85 -12.39 -3.80 8.37
CA ARG A 85 -12.26 -2.99 7.16
C ARG A 85 -11.18 -3.51 6.21
N ASN A 86 -10.15 -4.14 6.75
CA ASN A 86 -9.03 -4.68 5.96
C ASN A 86 -9.16 -6.16 5.63
N ASP A 87 -10.29 -6.78 5.94
CA ASP A 87 -10.59 -8.18 5.62
C ASP A 87 -9.60 -9.19 6.24
N PHE A 88 -9.15 -8.92 7.45
CA PHE A 88 -8.35 -9.86 8.21
C PHE A 88 -9.19 -11.02 8.73
N GLU A 89 -8.62 -12.22 8.68
CA GLU A 89 -9.19 -13.44 9.27
C GLU A 89 -8.39 -13.87 10.49
N LEU A 90 -9.06 -14.29 11.55
CA LEU A 90 -8.39 -14.78 12.75
C LEU A 90 -7.90 -16.23 12.55
N LYS A 91 -6.59 -16.43 12.69
CA LYS A 91 -5.92 -17.73 12.63
C LYS A 91 -4.95 -17.85 13.81
N ASP A 92 -5.21 -18.77 14.73
CA ASP A 92 -4.34 -19.03 15.89
C ASP A 92 -3.94 -17.78 16.69
N SER A 93 -4.92 -16.94 17.05
CA SER A 93 -4.77 -15.70 17.82
C SER A 93 -4.09 -14.54 17.05
N ILE A 94 -3.77 -14.71 15.78
CA ILE A 94 -3.21 -13.68 14.89
C ILE A 94 -4.21 -13.41 13.76
N TYR A 95 -4.37 -12.15 13.41
CA TYR A 95 -5.16 -11.76 12.24
C TYR A 95 -4.31 -11.82 10.98
N VAL A 96 -4.82 -12.47 9.95
CA VAL A 96 -4.08 -12.74 8.71
C VAL A 96 -4.88 -12.31 7.50
N LYS A 97 -4.21 -11.69 6.55
CA LYS A 97 -4.70 -11.50 5.18
C LYS A 97 -3.61 -11.97 4.23
N GLU A 98 -3.93 -12.88 3.35
CA GLU A 98 -2.97 -13.42 2.39
C GLU A 98 -3.60 -13.62 1.02
N ASN A 99 -2.80 -13.48 0.00
CA ASN A 99 -3.22 -13.73 -1.38
C ASN A 99 -2.01 -14.09 -2.24
N ASP A 100 -2.29 -14.84 -3.28
CA ASP A 100 -1.35 -15.22 -4.32
C ASP A 100 -1.94 -14.83 -5.67
N ASN A 101 -1.30 -13.88 -6.35
CA ASN A 101 -1.71 -13.44 -7.68
C ASN A 101 -0.55 -13.51 -8.68
N ASP A 102 -0.79 -13.12 -9.93
CA ASP A 102 0.19 -13.25 -11.00
C ASP A 102 1.45 -12.40 -10.78
N ASN A 103 1.34 -11.31 -10.03
CA ASN A 103 2.42 -10.33 -9.85
C ASN A 103 3.15 -10.48 -8.52
N SER A 104 2.48 -10.99 -7.50
CA SER A 104 3.04 -11.10 -6.15
C SER A 104 2.27 -12.07 -5.28
N THR A 105 2.95 -12.55 -4.27
CA THR A 105 2.36 -13.27 -3.14
C THR A 105 2.54 -12.41 -1.90
N TYR A 106 1.52 -12.25 -1.09
CA TYR A 106 1.66 -11.53 0.16
C TYR A 106 0.97 -12.24 1.32
N ARG A 107 1.52 -12.02 2.49
CA ARG A 107 0.92 -12.37 3.76
C ARG A 107 1.10 -11.22 4.74
N VAL A 108 -0.02 -10.68 5.20
CA VAL A 108 -0.06 -9.61 6.21
C VAL A 108 -0.59 -10.21 7.50
N THR A 109 0.14 -10.04 8.59
CA THR A 109 -0.28 -10.49 9.91
C THR A 109 -0.40 -9.33 10.86
N PHE A 110 -1.41 -9.34 11.70
CA PHE A 110 -1.63 -8.32 12.72
C PHE A 110 -1.87 -8.97 14.08
N ASN A 111 -1.02 -8.60 15.06
CA ASN A 111 -1.18 -9.01 16.43
C ASN A 111 -1.86 -7.90 17.22
N LYS A 112 -3.13 -8.10 17.58
CA LYS A 112 -3.94 -7.12 18.29
C LYS A 112 -3.38 -6.76 19.69
N LYS A 113 -2.71 -7.70 20.34
CA LYS A 113 -2.15 -7.51 21.68
C LYS A 113 -0.91 -6.63 21.68
N THR A 114 -0.04 -6.82 20.71
CA THR A 114 1.23 -6.08 20.60
C THR A 114 1.16 -4.91 19.63
N ALA A 115 0.08 -4.78 18.88
CA ALA A 115 -0.10 -3.81 17.79
C ALA A 115 0.95 -3.95 16.66
N GLU A 116 1.54 -5.13 16.52
CA GLU A 116 2.53 -5.42 15.50
C GLU A 116 1.85 -5.86 14.19
N LEU A 117 2.15 -5.16 13.12
CA LEU A 117 1.74 -5.48 11.76
C LEU A 117 2.97 -5.91 10.96
N ILE A 118 2.95 -7.11 10.40
CA ILE A 118 4.05 -7.64 9.59
C ILE A 118 3.52 -7.90 8.18
N VAL A 119 4.23 -7.37 7.19
CA VAL A 119 3.92 -7.56 5.77
C VAL A 119 5.06 -8.32 5.12
N ASN A 120 4.78 -9.54 4.66
CA ASN A 120 5.67 -10.31 3.82
C ASN A 120 5.17 -10.21 2.38
N LEU A 121 5.99 -9.68 1.51
CA LEU A 121 5.65 -9.45 0.10
C LEU A 121 6.73 -10.06 -0.78
N THR A 122 6.33 -10.97 -1.67
CA THR A 122 7.22 -11.59 -2.66
C THR A 122 6.78 -11.18 -4.06
N TYR A 123 7.69 -10.57 -4.80
CA TYR A 123 7.46 -10.13 -6.18
C TYR A 123 7.76 -11.30 -7.14
N LYS A 124 6.84 -11.63 -8.03
CA LYS A 124 6.99 -12.75 -8.97
C LYS A 124 7.64 -12.36 -10.28
N ASN A 125 7.47 -11.12 -10.69
CA ASN A 125 8.00 -10.63 -11.96
C ASN A 125 9.15 -9.65 -11.73
N ASP A 126 10.21 -9.88 -12.42
CA ASP A 126 11.40 -9.05 -12.43
C ASP A 126 11.35 -8.02 -13.56
#